data_2abd6886272dcc6441da7dcc210dc13d
#
_entry.id   2abd6886272dcc6441da7dcc210dc13d
#
_cell.length_a   1.000
_cell.length_b   1.000
_cell.length_c   1.000
_cell.angle_alpha   90.00
_cell.angle_beta   90.00
_cell.angle_gamma   90.00
#
_symmetry.space_group_name_H-M   'P 1'
#
loop_
_entity.id
_entity.type
_entity.pdbx_description
1 polymer ?
#
loop_
_entity_poly.entity_id
_entity_poly.type
_entity_poly.pdbx_seq_one_letter_code
_entity_poly.pdbx_strand_id
1 'polypeptide(L)'
;MITDYLKAGFPTILLQTQEPHRADELMRKIPEWQICRWDCVSGVHGMAPSSFTFNEIQNPVEAVQWLSTVKDTVLIAHGLQHFLDDPVVCQSILNGILRWKSIGNCLVIVSPLPALPIQLQPFFHLIEMKLPDEEALMRLQAEIGETTNIRTNRKASRLATGLTEFQAETAFSLSLVKKGYFSSKVITEAKAQMIKKSGLLELYPPADMQNVGGLKRLKSYIQNRAQAYAPDSSLPKPKGILLVGIPGTGKSLSARAVASMLDFPLLRLDIGQLKNSLVGESERRIREATKIIDAFGNCVLFLDELEKMFGGVKGNGSSDGGTTSGMFSHFLTWMNDQNKAFIVATANNIRELPAEFLRSGRFDSIWFVDLPALEERREIIAIMNRKYGTAMPLEWAEQLNGYTGSELEQIIRDSLFDGLEEARKNLIPLSRTMKEEIDALRSWAMSRARIANTPDAAPQEVRKIRSVARKPLTPAK
;
A
#
# COMPACT_ATOMS: atom_id res chain seq x y z
N MET A 1 -4.72 22.03 18.21
CA MET A 1 -5.79 21.72 17.23
C MET A 1 -7.17 21.66 17.91
N ILE A 2 -7.49 20.64 18.76
CA ILE A 2 -8.84 20.55 19.38
C ILE A 2 -9.13 21.74 20.30
N THR A 3 -8.12 22.24 21.00
CA THR A 3 -8.19 23.42 21.88
C THR A 3 -8.67 24.68 21.16
N ASP A 4 -8.31 24.85 19.90
CA ASP A 4 -8.69 26.03 19.11
C ASP A 4 -10.21 26.02 18.83
N TYR A 5 -10.78 24.84 18.58
CA TYR A 5 -12.24 24.69 18.39
C TYR A 5 -13.00 24.88 19.70
N LEU A 6 -12.48 24.38 20.81
CA LEU A 6 -13.07 24.63 22.12
C LEU A 6 -13.07 26.13 22.44
N LYS A 7 -11.95 26.83 22.24
CA LYS A 7 -11.85 28.30 22.41
C LYS A 7 -12.77 29.07 21.47
N ALA A 8 -13.02 28.55 20.29
CA ALA A 8 -13.97 29.13 19.34
C ALA A 8 -15.46 28.81 19.67
N GLY A 9 -15.72 28.07 20.76
CA GLY A 9 -17.06 27.76 21.24
C GLY A 9 -17.83 26.74 20.39
N PHE A 10 -17.12 25.76 19.82
CA PHE A 10 -17.77 24.64 19.13
C PHE A 10 -18.45 23.72 20.15
N PRO A 11 -19.80 23.57 20.08
CA PRO A 11 -20.54 22.78 21.08
C PRO A 11 -20.48 21.27 20.84
N THR A 12 -20.09 20.83 19.63
CA THR A 12 -20.09 19.43 19.23
C THR A 12 -18.91 19.13 18.31
N ILE A 13 -18.17 18.07 18.63
CA ILE A 13 -17.01 17.59 17.86
C ILE A 13 -17.15 16.09 17.67
N LEU A 14 -16.91 15.61 16.45
CA LEU A 14 -16.68 14.20 16.16
C LEU A 14 -15.18 13.99 16.00
N LEU A 15 -14.57 13.33 16.99
CA LEU A 15 -13.15 12.99 16.97
C LEU A 15 -12.96 11.59 16.35
N GLN A 16 -12.53 11.56 15.10
CA GLN A 16 -12.27 10.31 14.42
C GLN A 16 -10.90 9.75 14.85
N THR A 17 -10.91 8.60 15.53
CA THR A 17 -9.70 7.90 15.95
C THR A 17 -9.95 6.42 16.22
N GLN A 18 -8.93 5.61 16.03
CA GLN A 18 -8.88 4.21 16.49
C GLN A 18 -8.24 4.09 17.90
N GLU A 19 -7.84 5.20 18.50
CA GLU A 19 -7.09 5.27 19.74
C GLU A 19 -7.85 6.08 20.81
N PRO A 20 -8.95 5.54 21.37
CA PRO A 20 -9.77 6.28 22.34
C PRO A 20 -8.98 6.68 23.57
N HIS A 21 -8.07 5.84 24.07
CA HIS A 21 -7.24 6.16 25.25
C HIS A 21 -6.29 7.34 24.99
N ARG A 22 -5.66 7.37 23.81
CA ARG A 22 -4.79 8.49 23.42
C ARG A 22 -5.59 9.79 23.24
N ALA A 23 -6.83 9.69 22.76
CA ALA A 23 -7.73 10.85 22.74
C ALA A 23 -7.98 11.40 24.15
N ASP A 24 -8.24 10.52 25.13
CA ASP A 24 -8.41 10.90 26.53
C ASP A 24 -7.17 11.60 27.10
N GLU A 25 -5.97 11.07 26.83
CA GLU A 25 -4.72 11.68 27.30
C GLU A 25 -4.46 13.06 26.71
N LEU A 26 -4.77 13.24 25.42
CA LEU A 26 -4.66 14.55 24.77
C LEU A 26 -5.64 15.57 25.37
N MET A 27 -6.86 15.13 25.66
CA MET A 27 -7.87 15.99 26.24
C MET A 27 -7.57 16.35 27.71
N ARG A 28 -7.00 15.45 28.51
CA ARG A 28 -6.57 15.72 29.89
C ARG A 28 -5.58 16.88 30.00
N LYS A 29 -4.83 17.16 28.94
CA LYS A 29 -3.82 18.23 28.90
C LYS A 29 -4.40 19.62 28.67
N ILE A 30 -5.73 19.76 28.51
CA ILE A 30 -6.41 21.04 28.27
C ILE A 30 -6.84 21.64 29.62
N PRO A 31 -6.17 22.68 30.12
CA PRO A 31 -6.35 23.15 31.51
C PRO A 31 -7.60 24.04 31.68
N GLU A 32 -8.18 24.55 30.62
CA GLU A 32 -9.22 25.61 30.67
C GLU A 32 -10.63 25.03 30.82
N TRP A 33 -10.82 23.72 30.69
CA TRP A 33 -12.13 23.06 30.81
C TRP A 33 -12.11 21.94 31.84
N GLN A 34 -13.27 21.69 32.42
CA GLN A 34 -13.51 20.44 33.14
C GLN A 34 -13.70 19.31 32.13
N ILE A 35 -12.77 18.37 32.12
CA ILE A 35 -12.83 17.25 31.20
C ILE A 35 -13.51 16.06 31.87
N CYS A 36 -14.58 15.57 31.25
CA CYS A 36 -15.33 14.40 31.71
C CYS A 36 -15.37 13.35 30.62
N ARG A 37 -15.36 12.09 31.03
CA ARG A 37 -15.53 10.94 30.15
C ARG A 37 -16.85 10.26 30.45
N TRP A 38 -17.50 9.77 29.41
CA TRP A 38 -18.67 8.91 29.52
C TRP A 38 -18.50 7.67 28.65
N ASP A 39 -18.92 6.54 29.20
CA ASP A 39 -19.24 5.32 28.47
C ASP A 39 -20.44 4.62 29.10
N CYS A 40 -21.14 3.77 28.35
CA CYS A 40 -22.38 3.13 28.79
C CYS A 40 -22.21 2.08 29.93
N VAL A 41 -20.98 1.73 30.28
CA VAL A 41 -20.66 0.79 31.37
C VAL A 41 -20.30 1.53 32.65
N SER A 42 -19.43 2.52 32.53
CA SER A 42 -18.84 3.22 33.66
C SER A 42 -19.60 4.49 34.06
N GLY A 43 -20.44 5.03 33.18
CA GLY A 43 -21.13 6.31 33.39
C GLY A 43 -20.23 7.53 33.18
N VAL A 44 -20.58 8.66 33.80
CA VAL A 44 -19.83 9.92 33.71
C VAL A 44 -18.74 9.97 34.77
N HIS A 45 -17.49 10.23 34.36
CA HIS A 45 -16.35 10.39 35.26
C HIS A 45 -15.64 11.71 35.01
N GLY A 46 -15.20 12.38 36.05
CA GLY A 46 -14.22 13.47 35.98
C GLY A 46 -12.83 12.92 35.61
N MET A 47 -12.19 13.56 34.66
CA MET A 47 -10.77 13.38 34.35
C MET A 47 -10.02 14.55 35.01
N ALA A 48 -8.71 14.40 35.35
CA ALA A 48 -7.97 15.47 36.04
C ALA A 48 -8.26 16.90 35.51
N PRO A 49 -8.28 17.97 36.34
CA PRO A 49 -7.89 18.02 37.75
C PRO A 49 -8.98 17.63 38.76
N SER A 50 -10.20 17.45 38.33
CA SER A 50 -11.32 17.10 39.22
C SER A 50 -11.72 15.64 39.05
N SER A 51 -11.36 14.79 40.00
CA SER A 51 -11.81 13.40 40.04
C SER A 51 -13.16 13.33 40.79
N PHE A 52 -14.26 13.32 40.07
CA PHE A 52 -15.56 12.91 40.60
C PHE A 52 -16.08 11.74 39.72
N THR A 53 -16.88 10.88 40.31
CA THR A 53 -17.46 9.74 39.65
C THR A 53 -18.97 9.79 39.83
N PHE A 54 -19.71 9.84 38.70
CA PHE A 54 -21.15 9.68 38.68
C PHE A 54 -21.49 8.35 38.00
N ASN A 55 -21.31 7.24 38.72
CA ASN A 55 -21.55 5.90 38.20
C ASN A 55 -22.99 5.63 37.79
N GLU A 56 -23.92 6.50 38.18
CA GLU A 56 -25.35 6.32 37.94
C GLU A 56 -25.79 6.78 36.53
N ILE A 57 -24.97 7.58 35.82
CA ILE A 57 -25.35 8.15 34.52
C ILE A 57 -24.78 7.25 33.37
N GLN A 58 -25.31 6.03 33.26
CA GLN A 58 -24.95 5.11 32.18
C GLN A 58 -25.81 5.29 30.93
N ASN A 59 -27.04 5.79 31.10
CA ASN A 59 -27.96 6.04 29.99
C ASN A 59 -27.44 7.18 29.09
N PRO A 60 -27.34 6.99 27.75
CA PRO A 60 -26.82 8.00 26.84
C PRO A 60 -27.63 9.29 26.81
N VAL A 61 -28.97 9.19 26.97
CA VAL A 61 -29.85 10.38 27.02
C VAL A 61 -29.57 11.21 28.27
N GLU A 62 -29.45 10.54 29.43
CA GLU A 62 -29.15 11.21 30.70
C GLU A 62 -27.76 11.85 30.69
N ALA A 63 -26.76 11.20 30.08
CA ALA A 63 -25.40 11.75 29.93
C ALA A 63 -25.39 13.02 29.08
N VAL A 64 -26.12 13.02 27.98
CA VAL A 64 -26.29 14.18 27.09
C VAL A 64 -27.03 15.31 27.82
N GLN A 65 -28.09 15.01 28.57
CA GLN A 65 -28.85 15.98 29.37
C GLN A 65 -28.01 16.54 30.50
N TRP A 66 -27.21 15.70 31.19
CA TRP A 66 -26.30 16.10 32.26
C TRP A 66 -25.33 17.20 31.80
N LEU A 67 -24.78 17.10 30.56
CA LEU A 67 -23.89 18.12 30.02
C LEU A 67 -24.55 19.51 29.98
N SER A 68 -25.88 19.58 29.96
CA SER A 68 -26.63 20.86 30.02
C SER A 68 -26.78 21.42 31.45
N THR A 69 -26.41 20.66 32.49
CA THR A 69 -26.51 21.10 33.89
C THR A 69 -25.20 21.64 34.43
N VAL A 70 -24.07 21.41 33.78
CA VAL A 70 -22.73 21.87 34.12
C VAL A 70 -22.28 23.04 33.26
N LYS A 71 -21.11 23.66 33.55
CA LYS A 71 -20.53 24.76 32.77
C LYS A 71 -19.06 24.49 32.51
N ASP A 72 -18.54 25.07 31.41
CA ASP A 72 -17.13 24.99 31.02
C ASP A 72 -16.61 23.55 31.00
N THR A 73 -17.46 22.63 30.52
CA THR A 73 -17.24 21.18 30.57
C THR A 73 -17.18 20.58 29.19
N VAL A 74 -16.19 19.71 28.97
CA VAL A 74 -16.08 18.86 27.79
C VAL A 74 -16.42 17.43 28.18
N LEU A 75 -17.47 16.89 27.56
CA LEU A 75 -17.85 15.47 27.71
C LEU A 75 -17.31 14.65 26.56
N ILE A 76 -16.36 13.78 26.86
CA ILE A 76 -15.80 12.81 25.90
C ILE A 76 -16.68 11.55 25.97
N ALA A 77 -17.48 11.33 24.94
CA ALA A 77 -18.42 10.22 24.90
C ALA A 77 -17.86 9.06 24.04
N HIS A 78 -17.49 7.98 24.74
CA HIS A 78 -17.04 6.74 24.10
C HIS A 78 -18.22 5.82 23.79
N GLY A 79 -18.27 5.33 22.55
CA GLY A 79 -19.32 4.40 22.14
C GLY A 79 -20.68 5.05 21.88
N LEU A 80 -20.83 6.36 22.06
CA LEU A 80 -22.10 7.07 21.85
C LEU A 80 -22.61 6.94 20.40
N GLN A 81 -21.70 6.76 19.43
CA GLN A 81 -22.05 6.53 18.03
C GLN A 81 -22.96 5.31 17.82
N HIS A 82 -22.91 4.33 18.71
CA HIS A 82 -23.76 3.12 18.62
C HIS A 82 -25.22 3.37 19.07
N PHE A 83 -25.50 4.52 19.66
CA PHE A 83 -26.82 4.93 20.14
C PHE A 83 -27.43 6.04 19.29
N LEU A 84 -26.74 6.53 18.26
CA LEU A 84 -27.22 7.64 17.43
C LEU A 84 -28.36 7.26 16.47
N ASP A 85 -28.64 5.97 16.30
CA ASP A 85 -29.82 5.50 15.57
C ASP A 85 -31.11 5.66 16.38
N ASP A 86 -31.02 5.88 17.69
CA ASP A 86 -32.17 6.17 18.55
C ASP A 86 -32.59 7.65 18.40
N PRO A 87 -33.84 7.91 17.93
CA PRO A 87 -34.35 9.27 17.78
C PRO A 87 -34.30 10.09 19.06
N VAL A 88 -34.44 9.46 20.25
CA VAL A 88 -34.43 10.14 21.56
C VAL A 88 -33.02 10.69 21.87
N VAL A 89 -31.99 9.89 21.60
CA VAL A 89 -30.58 10.34 21.78
C VAL A 89 -30.27 11.48 20.81
N CYS A 90 -30.64 11.33 19.53
CA CYS A 90 -30.43 12.39 18.55
C CYS A 90 -31.12 13.68 18.93
N GLN A 91 -32.39 13.61 19.33
CA GLN A 91 -33.17 14.80 19.71
C GLN A 91 -32.60 15.45 21.00
N SER A 92 -32.14 14.65 21.96
CA SER A 92 -31.48 15.17 23.17
C SER A 92 -30.20 15.97 22.85
N ILE A 93 -29.39 15.49 21.89
CA ILE A 93 -28.21 16.21 21.40
C ILE A 93 -28.64 17.53 20.75
N LEU A 94 -29.61 17.50 19.81
CA LEU A 94 -30.09 18.70 19.13
C LEU A 94 -30.61 19.76 20.10
N ASN A 95 -31.33 19.35 21.12
CA ASN A 95 -31.86 20.24 22.16
C ASN A 95 -30.75 20.87 23.03
N GLY A 96 -29.61 20.17 23.20
CA GLY A 96 -28.48 20.63 24.00
C GLY A 96 -27.57 21.64 23.30
N ILE A 97 -27.44 21.58 21.97
CA ILE A 97 -26.40 22.29 21.19
C ILE A 97 -26.35 23.80 21.49
N LEU A 98 -27.47 24.49 21.38
CA LEU A 98 -27.53 25.97 21.62
C LEU A 98 -27.17 26.33 23.04
N ARG A 99 -27.63 25.53 24.01
CA ARG A 99 -27.34 25.74 25.42
C ARG A 99 -25.85 25.50 25.70
N TRP A 100 -25.27 24.40 25.20
CA TRP A 100 -23.84 24.10 25.36
C TRP A 100 -22.96 25.21 24.82
N LYS A 101 -23.30 25.73 23.64
CA LYS A 101 -22.61 26.89 23.06
C LYS A 101 -22.64 28.12 23.97
N SER A 102 -23.76 28.37 24.65
CA SER A 102 -23.90 29.55 25.54
C SER A 102 -23.20 29.42 26.89
N ILE A 103 -22.97 28.20 27.35
CA ILE A 103 -22.36 27.92 28.68
C ILE A 103 -20.94 27.34 28.58
N GLY A 104 -20.32 27.36 27.40
CA GLY A 104 -18.94 26.90 27.19
C GLY A 104 -18.74 25.40 27.19
N ASN A 105 -19.80 24.60 27.02
CA ASN A 105 -19.72 23.13 27.00
C ASN A 105 -19.51 22.57 25.59
N CYS A 106 -18.87 21.40 25.53
CA CYS A 106 -18.67 20.67 24.27
C CYS A 106 -18.91 19.17 24.46
N LEU A 107 -19.70 18.58 23.57
CA LEU A 107 -19.82 17.14 23.42
C LEU A 107 -18.80 16.66 22.38
N VAL A 108 -17.89 15.79 22.78
CA VAL A 108 -16.88 15.15 21.90
C VAL A 108 -17.23 13.66 21.74
N ILE A 109 -17.73 13.27 20.57
CA ILE A 109 -17.94 11.85 20.28
C ILE A 109 -16.64 11.26 19.73
N VAL A 110 -16.13 10.22 20.36
CA VAL A 110 -14.94 9.49 19.90
C VAL A 110 -15.37 8.26 19.10
N SER A 111 -15.03 8.22 17.83
CA SER A 111 -15.44 7.13 16.92
C SER A 111 -14.35 6.79 15.91
N PRO A 112 -14.17 5.51 15.56
CA PRO A 112 -13.28 5.12 14.48
C PRO A 112 -13.82 5.49 13.08
N LEU A 113 -15.14 5.69 12.95
CA LEU A 113 -15.81 6.03 11.70
C LEU A 113 -16.53 7.38 11.82
N PRO A 114 -16.47 8.25 10.78
CA PRO A 114 -17.16 9.55 10.79
C PRO A 114 -18.64 9.41 10.40
N ALA A 115 -19.35 8.44 11.03
CA ALA A 115 -20.75 8.18 10.74
C ALA A 115 -21.64 8.95 11.72
N LEU A 116 -22.41 9.92 11.20
CA LEU A 116 -23.42 10.66 11.93
C LEU A 116 -24.75 10.64 11.17
N PRO A 117 -25.90 10.54 11.88
CA PRO A 117 -27.20 10.77 11.30
C PRO A 117 -27.27 12.12 10.58
N ILE A 118 -28.02 12.18 9.48
CA ILE A 118 -28.12 13.38 8.61
C ILE A 118 -28.47 14.63 9.41
N GLN A 119 -29.38 14.52 10.38
CA GLN A 119 -29.82 15.63 11.21
C GLN A 119 -28.73 16.21 12.14
N LEU A 120 -27.71 15.42 12.49
CA LEU A 120 -26.60 15.87 13.34
C LEU A 120 -25.42 16.41 12.53
N GLN A 121 -25.25 15.99 11.28
CA GLN A 121 -24.09 16.36 10.45
C GLN A 121 -23.81 17.87 10.37
N PRO A 122 -24.81 18.78 10.24
CA PRO A 122 -24.55 20.21 10.15
C PRO A 122 -23.96 20.83 11.43
N PHE A 123 -24.10 20.17 12.57
CA PHE A 123 -23.73 20.70 13.87
C PHE A 123 -22.38 20.18 14.37
N PHE A 124 -21.93 19.03 13.86
CA PHE A 124 -20.68 18.42 14.31
C PHE A 124 -19.49 18.83 13.45
N HIS A 125 -18.43 19.23 14.11
CA HIS A 125 -17.15 19.43 13.44
C HIS A 125 -16.32 18.14 13.49
N LEU A 126 -15.90 17.65 12.32
CA LEU A 126 -15.08 16.46 12.20
C LEU A 126 -13.60 16.80 12.40
N ILE A 127 -12.97 16.16 13.37
CA ILE A 127 -11.53 16.22 13.59
C ILE A 127 -10.96 14.81 13.44
N GLU A 128 -10.01 14.62 12.54
CA GLU A 128 -9.27 13.37 12.40
C GLU A 128 -8.00 13.42 13.26
N MET A 129 -7.88 12.51 14.22
CA MET A 129 -6.68 12.38 15.05
C MET A 129 -5.61 11.61 14.28
N LYS A 130 -4.50 12.28 14.01
CA LYS A 130 -3.37 11.66 13.32
C LYS A 130 -2.73 10.57 14.16
N LEU A 131 -2.29 9.50 13.50
CA LEU A 131 -1.46 8.46 14.11
C LEU A 131 -0.14 9.07 14.64
N PRO A 132 0.54 8.40 15.59
CA PRO A 132 1.82 8.87 16.11
C PRO A 132 2.86 8.99 15.00
N ASP A 133 3.56 10.12 15.00
CA ASP A 133 4.70 10.37 14.10
C ASP A 133 5.99 9.70 14.63
N GLU A 134 7.08 9.81 13.86
CA GLU A 134 8.37 9.22 14.22
C GLU A 134 8.87 9.71 15.59
N GLU A 135 8.63 11.00 15.92
CA GLU A 135 9.08 11.59 17.18
C GLU A 135 8.25 11.09 18.37
N ALA A 136 6.92 10.97 18.21
CA ALA A 136 6.06 10.38 19.24
C ALA A 136 6.46 8.92 19.51
N LEU A 137 6.75 8.15 18.45
CA LEU A 137 7.22 6.76 18.57
C LEU A 137 8.61 6.65 19.21
N MET A 138 9.49 7.64 18.98
CA MET A 138 10.77 7.71 19.68
C MET A 138 10.59 7.98 21.17
N ARG A 139 9.65 8.86 21.57
CA ARG A 139 9.31 9.09 22.97
C ARG A 139 8.75 7.83 23.62
N LEU A 140 7.84 7.13 22.95
CA LEU A 140 7.31 5.85 23.41
C LEU A 140 8.41 4.79 23.61
N GLN A 141 9.39 4.71 22.72
CA GLN A 141 10.56 3.84 22.91
C GLN A 141 11.41 4.28 24.12
N ALA A 142 11.57 5.58 24.36
CA ALA A 142 12.32 6.09 25.50
C ALA A 142 11.61 5.70 26.82
N GLU A 143 10.31 5.89 26.92
CA GLU A 143 9.49 5.50 28.08
C GLU A 143 9.61 3.99 28.38
N ILE A 144 9.49 3.13 27.36
CA ILE A 144 9.69 1.68 27.50
C ILE A 144 11.16 1.36 27.84
N GLY A 145 12.10 2.08 27.24
CA GLY A 145 13.53 1.90 27.43
C GLY A 145 14.03 2.29 28.81
N GLU A 146 13.45 3.32 29.45
CA GLU A 146 13.78 3.75 30.81
C GLU A 146 13.61 2.62 31.83
N THR A 147 12.55 1.83 31.69
CA THR A 147 12.30 0.68 32.58
C THR A 147 13.26 -0.49 32.34
N THR A 148 13.89 -0.57 31.16
CA THR A 148 14.70 -1.71 30.72
C THR A 148 16.16 -1.34 30.47
N ASN A 149 16.55 -0.07 30.60
CA ASN A 149 17.88 0.50 30.30
C ASN A 149 18.35 0.22 28.85
N ILE A 150 17.42 0.26 27.89
CA ILE A 150 17.67 -0.01 26.48
C ILE A 150 17.60 1.28 25.66
N ARG A 151 18.62 1.49 24.79
CA ARG A 151 18.68 2.67 23.94
C ARG A 151 17.61 2.65 22.85
N THR A 152 17.03 3.81 22.56
CA THR A 152 16.10 3.99 21.43
C THR A 152 16.74 3.69 20.09
N ASN A 153 15.94 3.23 19.15
CA ASN A 153 16.35 2.94 17.78
C ASN A 153 15.46 3.71 16.78
N ARG A 154 16.00 4.77 16.20
CA ARG A 154 15.26 5.62 15.26
C ARG A 154 14.75 4.85 14.02
N LYS A 155 15.54 3.89 13.50
CA LYS A 155 15.10 3.04 12.38
C LYS A 155 13.88 2.21 12.75
N ALA A 156 13.85 1.70 13.98
CA ALA A 156 12.71 0.95 14.52
C ALA A 156 11.45 1.83 14.65
N SER A 157 11.58 3.06 15.15
CA SER A 157 10.46 4.03 15.20
C SER A 157 9.92 4.36 13.82
N ARG A 158 10.81 4.62 12.86
CA ARG A 158 10.41 4.89 11.47
C ARG A 158 9.64 3.72 10.86
N LEU A 159 10.03 2.49 11.13
CA LEU A 159 9.31 1.30 10.66
C LEU A 159 7.96 1.12 11.36
N ALA A 160 7.81 1.59 12.59
CA ALA A 160 6.57 1.54 13.34
C ALA A 160 5.56 2.65 12.94
N THR A 161 5.96 3.67 12.15
CA THR A 161 5.01 4.69 11.68
C THR A 161 3.82 4.06 10.96
N GLY A 162 2.62 4.61 11.21
CA GLY A 162 1.36 4.04 10.72
C GLY A 162 0.72 2.98 11.60
N LEU A 163 1.38 2.61 12.71
CA LEU A 163 0.74 1.88 13.80
C LEU A 163 0.06 2.87 14.76
N THR A 164 -0.99 2.41 15.44
CA THR A 164 -1.48 3.10 16.62
C THR A 164 -0.42 3.06 17.73
N GLU A 165 -0.52 3.95 18.73
CA GLU A 165 0.41 3.97 19.86
C GLU A 165 0.43 2.63 20.61
N PHE A 166 -0.76 2.08 20.89
CA PHE A 166 -0.91 0.75 21.48
C PHE A 166 -0.28 -0.37 20.66
N GLN A 167 -0.45 -0.33 19.33
CA GLN A 167 0.16 -1.32 18.44
C GLN A 167 1.68 -1.19 18.40
N ALA A 168 2.19 0.03 18.38
CA ALA A 168 3.62 0.31 18.40
C ALA A 168 4.26 -0.12 19.73
N GLU A 169 3.62 0.19 20.85
CA GLU A 169 4.03 -0.25 22.19
C GLU A 169 4.14 -1.78 22.26
N THR A 170 3.10 -2.47 21.81
CA THR A 170 3.08 -3.94 21.76
C THR A 170 4.21 -4.49 20.88
N ALA A 171 4.47 -3.88 19.72
CA ALA A 171 5.53 -4.31 18.83
C ALA A 171 6.94 -4.05 19.42
N PHE A 172 7.13 -2.92 20.09
CA PHE A 172 8.38 -2.59 20.78
C PHE A 172 8.62 -3.54 21.96
N SER A 173 7.62 -3.78 22.79
CA SER A 173 7.70 -4.72 23.91
C SER A 173 8.00 -6.14 23.45
N LEU A 174 7.32 -6.61 22.36
CA LEU A 174 7.62 -7.91 21.77
C LEU A 174 9.06 -8.01 21.26
N SER A 175 9.58 -6.91 20.71
CA SER A 175 10.97 -6.83 20.23
C SER A 175 11.97 -6.99 21.39
N LEU A 176 11.71 -6.33 22.52
CA LEU A 176 12.54 -6.44 23.71
C LEU A 176 12.53 -7.86 24.27
N VAL A 177 11.35 -8.48 24.38
CA VAL A 177 11.22 -9.87 24.86
C VAL A 177 11.96 -10.86 23.97
N LYS A 178 11.86 -10.70 22.63
CA LYS A 178 12.46 -11.63 21.67
C LYS A 178 13.97 -11.44 21.47
N LYS A 179 14.45 -10.20 21.57
CA LYS A 179 15.82 -9.83 21.14
C LYS A 179 16.62 -9.03 22.17
N GLY A 180 15.99 -8.49 23.21
CA GLY A 180 16.65 -7.61 24.17
C GLY A 180 16.96 -6.20 23.64
N TYR A 181 16.49 -5.85 22.43
CA TYR A 181 16.65 -4.53 21.82
C TYR A 181 15.54 -4.25 20.81
N PHE A 182 15.35 -2.98 20.38
CA PHE A 182 14.37 -2.60 19.37
C PHE A 182 14.79 -3.07 17.98
N SER A 183 14.39 -4.28 17.61
CA SER A 183 14.72 -4.95 16.35
C SER A 183 13.80 -4.53 15.22
N SER A 184 14.34 -3.92 14.17
CA SER A 184 13.61 -3.58 12.95
C SER A 184 12.85 -4.77 12.35
N LYS A 185 13.44 -5.97 12.39
CA LYS A 185 12.82 -7.19 11.85
C LYS A 185 11.55 -7.57 12.62
N VAL A 186 11.61 -7.61 13.95
CA VAL A 186 10.46 -7.98 14.79
C VAL A 186 9.32 -6.96 14.64
N ILE A 187 9.65 -5.68 14.57
CA ILE A 187 8.66 -4.61 14.39
C ILE A 187 7.98 -4.71 13.03
N THR A 188 8.75 -4.98 11.97
CA THR A 188 8.17 -5.19 10.63
C THR A 188 7.25 -6.41 10.59
N GLU A 189 7.65 -7.52 11.25
CA GLU A 189 6.82 -8.73 11.36
C GLU A 189 5.52 -8.47 12.14
N ALA A 190 5.61 -7.76 13.26
CA ALA A 190 4.44 -7.37 14.05
C ALA A 190 3.48 -6.48 13.26
N LYS A 191 4.01 -5.47 12.58
CA LYS A 191 3.25 -4.58 11.69
C LYS A 191 2.57 -5.36 10.57
N ALA A 192 3.26 -6.34 9.97
CA ALA A 192 2.72 -7.22 8.95
C ALA A 192 1.49 -7.99 9.43
N GLN A 193 1.55 -8.55 10.63
CA GLN A 193 0.41 -9.28 11.22
C GLN A 193 -0.80 -8.38 11.46
N MET A 194 -0.57 -7.13 11.86
CA MET A 194 -1.64 -6.16 12.09
C MET A 194 -2.33 -5.76 10.78
N ILE A 195 -1.55 -5.57 9.71
CA ILE A 195 -2.08 -5.28 8.37
C ILE A 195 -2.86 -6.46 7.82
N LYS A 196 -2.37 -7.68 8.01
CA LYS A 196 -3.04 -8.89 7.57
C LYS A 196 -4.45 -9.06 8.17
N LYS A 197 -4.70 -8.51 9.37
CA LYS A 197 -6.04 -8.52 9.98
C LYS A 197 -7.09 -7.75 9.18
N SER A 198 -6.69 -6.76 8.36
CA SER A 198 -7.63 -6.05 7.48
C SER A 198 -8.16 -6.95 6.35
N GLY A 199 -7.45 -8.03 6.00
CA GLY A 199 -7.76 -8.91 4.88
C GLY A 199 -7.54 -8.30 3.50
N LEU A 200 -7.18 -7.02 3.42
CA LEU A 200 -7.05 -6.26 2.15
C LEU A 200 -5.62 -6.19 1.66
N LEU A 201 -4.67 -6.20 2.57
CA LEU A 201 -3.25 -6.04 2.30
C LEU A 201 -2.45 -7.18 2.92
N GLU A 202 -1.44 -7.62 2.22
CA GLU A 202 -0.49 -8.62 2.68
C GLU A 202 0.93 -8.06 2.63
N LEU A 203 1.72 -8.28 3.69
CA LEU A 203 3.16 -8.04 3.62
C LEU A 203 3.81 -9.22 2.89
N TYR A 204 4.42 -8.91 1.76
CA TYR A 204 5.12 -9.89 0.95
C TYR A 204 6.63 -9.85 1.27
N PRO A 205 7.29 -11.02 1.40
CA PRO A 205 8.73 -11.01 1.65
C PRO A 205 9.45 -10.45 0.42
N PRO A 206 10.42 -9.53 0.62
CA PRO A 206 11.24 -9.05 -0.49
C PRO A 206 12.02 -10.20 -1.11
N ALA A 207 12.36 -10.10 -2.39
CA ALA A 207 13.23 -11.05 -3.06
C ALA A 207 14.65 -10.51 -3.07
N ASP A 208 15.64 -11.40 -2.87
CA ASP A 208 17.02 -11.04 -3.10
C ASP A 208 17.22 -10.71 -4.59
N MET A 209 17.87 -9.59 -4.86
CA MET A 209 18.20 -9.15 -6.22
C MET A 209 19.05 -10.16 -6.99
N GLN A 210 19.86 -10.95 -6.28
CA GLN A 210 20.66 -12.01 -6.88
C GLN A 210 19.82 -13.15 -7.46
N ASN A 211 18.54 -13.24 -7.09
CA ASN A 211 17.60 -14.23 -7.57
C ASN A 211 16.75 -13.73 -8.77
N VAL A 212 17.03 -12.55 -9.29
CA VAL A 212 16.36 -11.98 -10.47
C VAL A 212 17.36 -11.86 -11.62
N GLY A 213 17.28 -12.78 -12.58
CA GLY A 213 18.10 -12.74 -13.80
C GLY A 213 17.60 -11.66 -14.77
N GLY A 214 18.53 -11.06 -15.51
CA GLY A 214 18.21 -10.08 -16.54
C GLY A 214 17.66 -8.75 -16.06
N LEU A 215 16.83 -8.13 -16.91
CA LEU A 215 16.12 -6.87 -16.67
C LEU A 215 17.05 -5.68 -16.30
N LYS A 216 18.24 -5.62 -16.87
CA LYS A 216 19.29 -4.66 -16.52
C LYS A 216 18.82 -3.20 -16.66
N ARG A 217 18.03 -2.90 -17.69
CA ARG A 217 17.50 -1.55 -17.92
C ARG A 217 16.51 -1.13 -16.84
N LEU A 218 15.61 -2.03 -16.44
CA LEU A 218 14.66 -1.79 -15.36
C LEU A 218 15.40 -1.61 -14.02
N LYS A 219 16.36 -2.46 -13.72
CA LYS A 219 17.20 -2.36 -12.51
C LYS A 219 17.89 -1.02 -12.40
N SER A 220 18.58 -0.59 -13.47
CA SER A 220 19.25 0.72 -13.53
C SER A 220 18.27 1.88 -13.35
N TYR A 221 17.08 1.79 -13.95
CA TYR A 221 16.04 2.79 -13.78
C TYR A 221 15.60 2.93 -12.31
N ILE A 222 15.37 1.83 -11.61
CA ILE A 222 14.96 1.83 -10.20
C ILE A 222 16.08 2.36 -9.31
N GLN A 223 17.35 1.97 -9.54
CA GLN A 223 18.49 2.49 -8.80
C GLN A 223 18.58 4.02 -8.86
N ASN A 224 18.37 4.59 -10.04
CA ASN A 224 18.36 6.04 -10.21
C ASN A 224 17.20 6.71 -9.43
N ARG A 225 16.04 6.06 -9.30
CA ARG A 225 14.87 6.58 -8.56
C ARG A 225 15.00 6.42 -7.06
N ALA A 226 15.74 5.43 -6.59
CA ALA A 226 16.00 5.24 -5.18
C ALA A 226 16.61 6.50 -4.51
N GLN A 227 17.37 7.31 -5.27
CA GLN A 227 17.95 8.56 -4.79
C GLN A 227 16.90 9.58 -4.33
N ALA A 228 15.69 9.55 -4.89
CA ALA A 228 14.60 10.46 -4.49
C ALA A 228 14.07 10.19 -3.07
N TYR A 229 14.39 9.04 -2.49
CA TYR A 229 13.99 8.65 -1.14
C TYR A 229 15.06 8.88 -0.06
N ALA A 230 16.22 9.42 -0.44
CA ALA A 230 17.23 9.83 0.52
C ALA A 230 16.69 10.96 1.42
N PRO A 231 17.08 11.01 2.71
CA PRO A 231 16.54 11.99 3.68
C PRO A 231 16.60 13.44 3.23
N ASP A 232 17.70 13.82 2.54
CA ASP A 232 17.97 15.21 2.10
C ASP A 232 17.71 15.42 0.60
N SER A 233 16.96 14.51 -0.04
CA SER A 233 16.70 14.59 -1.47
C SER A 233 15.65 15.64 -1.80
N SER A 234 15.99 16.58 -2.69
CA SER A 234 15.06 17.53 -3.30
C SER A 234 14.37 16.98 -4.56
N LEU A 235 14.68 15.76 -4.96
CA LEU A 235 14.09 15.13 -6.14
C LEU A 235 12.61 14.80 -5.91
N PRO A 236 11.76 14.96 -6.94
CA PRO A 236 10.36 14.55 -6.84
C PRO A 236 10.28 13.05 -6.62
N LYS A 237 9.43 12.63 -5.67
CA LYS A 237 9.23 11.21 -5.38
C LYS A 237 8.54 10.53 -6.56
N PRO A 238 9.10 9.44 -7.08
CA PRO A 238 8.47 8.69 -8.15
C PRO A 238 7.21 7.98 -7.63
N LYS A 239 6.18 7.90 -8.49
CA LYS A 239 4.89 7.27 -8.19
C LYS A 239 4.91 5.76 -8.38
N GLY A 240 5.61 5.27 -9.41
CA GLY A 240 5.68 3.86 -9.67
C GLY A 240 5.79 3.49 -11.15
N ILE A 241 5.72 2.19 -11.40
CA ILE A 241 5.87 1.58 -12.72
C ILE A 241 4.75 0.58 -13.00
N LEU A 242 4.39 0.46 -14.28
CA LEU A 242 3.53 -0.61 -14.78
C LEU A 242 4.40 -1.60 -15.60
N LEU A 243 4.41 -2.86 -15.20
CA LEU A 243 5.09 -3.96 -15.90
C LEU A 243 4.09 -4.70 -16.77
N VAL A 244 4.22 -4.57 -18.06
CA VAL A 244 3.40 -5.29 -19.05
C VAL A 244 4.28 -6.34 -19.71
N GLY A 245 3.76 -7.51 -20.01
CA GLY A 245 4.57 -8.51 -20.71
C GLY A 245 4.01 -9.91 -20.67
N ILE A 246 4.76 -10.82 -21.24
CA ILE A 246 4.40 -12.22 -21.44
C ILE A 246 4.26 -12.91 -20.06
N PRO A 247 3.26 -13.79 -19.85
CA PRO A 247 3.19 -14.61 -18.65
C PRO A 247 4.47 -15.42 -18.42
N GLY A 248 4.88 -15.57 -17.16
CA GLY A 248 6.08 -16.35 -16.82
C GLY A 248 7.43 -15.65 -17.03
N THR A 249 7.47 -14.38 -17.44
CA THR A 249 8.71 -13.61 -17.62
C THR A 249 9.26 -12.96 -16.34
N GLY A 250 8.67 -13.23 -15.17
CA GLY A 250 9.18 -12.75 -13.88
C GLY A 250 8.67 -11.38 -13.43
N LYS A 251 7.55 -10.88 -13.96
CA LYS A 251 6.96 -9.57 -13.57
C LYS A 251 6.74 -9.45 -12.06
N SER A 252 6.07 -10.42 -11.44
CA SER A 252 5.79 -10.43 -10.01
C SER A 252 7.07 -10.59 -9.17
N LEU A 253 8.07 -11.33 -9.67
CA LEU A 253 9.40 -11.41 -9.04
C LEU A 253 10.11 -10.06 -9.09
N SER A 254 9.94 -9.31 -10.20
CA SER A 254 10.51 -7.97 -10.36
C SER A 254 9.94 -6.98 -9.33
N ALA A 255 8.66 -7.07 -8.99
CA ALA A 255 8.07 -6.24 -7.94
C ALA A 255 8.74 -6.47 -6.57
N ARG A 256 9.02 -7.72 -6.23
CA ARG A 256 9.75 -8.09 -5.01
C ARG A 256 11.20 -7.58 -5.02
N ALA A 257 11.84 -7.62 -6.18
CA ALA A 257 13.18 -7.08 -6.37
C ALA A 257 13.23 -5.56 -6.23
N VAL A 258 12.24 -4.85 -6.77
CA VAL A 258 12.12 -3.39 -6.62
C VAL A 258 12.03 -3.00 -5.14
N ALA A 259 11.28 -3.74 -4.34
CA ALA A 259 11.16 -3.50 -2.91
C ALA A 259 12.52 -3.62 -2.19
N SER A 260 13.32 -4.65 -2.54
CA SER A 260 14.69 -4.78 -2.02
C SER A 260 15.61 -3.65 -2.46
N MET A 261 15.49 -3.18 -3.71
CA MET A 261 16.31 -2.08 -4.23
C MET A 261 16.02 -0.74 -3.57
N LEU A 262 14.77 -0.51 -3.18
CA LEU A 262 14.35 0.70 -2.50
C LEU A 262 14.52 0.62 -0.97
N ASP A 263 14.89 -0.55 -0.44
CA ASP A 263 14.89 -0.88 1.02
C ASP A 263 13.54 -0.59 1.67
N PHE A 264 12.46 -0.92 0.95
CA PHE A 264 11.09 -0.71 1.37
C PHE A 264 10.36 -2.03 1.60
N PRO A 265 9.43 -2.07 2.57
CA PRO A 265 8.52 -3.20 2.71
C PRO A 265 7.60 -3.29 1.48
N LEU A 266 7.28 -4.52 1.09
CA LEU A 266 6.39 -4.81 -0.03
C LEU A 266 4.99 -5.16 0.48
N LEU A 267 4.03 -4.31 0.16
CA LEU A 267 2.60 -4.54 0.42
C LEU A 267 1.93 -5.02 -0.86
N ARG A 268 1.26 -6.15 -0.81
CA ARG A 268 0.41 -6.64 -1.90
C ARG A 268 -1.05 -6.30 -1.60
N LEU A 269 -1.73 -5.67 -2.54
CA LEU A 269 -3.17 -5.46 -2.47
C LEU A 269 -3.89 -6.68 -3.06
N ASP A 270 -4.77 -7.29 -2.26
CA ASP A 270 -5.60 -8.42 -2.72
C ASP A 270 -6.82 -7.90 -3.48
N ILE A 271 -6.70 -7.91 -4.82
CA ILE A 271 -7.76 -7.47 -5.74
C ILE A 271 -8.99 -8.38 -5.63
N GLY A 272 -8.81 -9.67 -5.32
CA GLY A 272 -9.91 -10.62 -5.16
C GLY A 272 -10.82 -10.25 -3.98
N GLN A 273 -10.22 -9.90 -2.86
CA GLN A 273 -10.96 -9.47 -1.66
C GLN A 273 -11.70 -8.15 -1.85
N LEU A 274 -11.23 -7.28 -2.74
CA LEU A 274 -11.94 -6.04 -3.07
C LEU A 274 -13.24 -6.28 -3.83
N LYS A 275 -13.29 -7.34 -4.68
CA LYS A 275 -14.44 -7.64 -5.56
C LYS A 275 -15.53 -8.49 -4.90
N ASN A 276 -15.18 -9.33 -3.95
CA ASN A 276 -16.09 -10.32 -3.34
C ASN A 276 -17.11 -9.72 -2.35
N SER A 277 -17.36 -8.43 -2.41
CA SER A 277 -18.23 -7.71 -1.49
C SER A 277 -19.51 -7.18 -2.16
N LEU A 278 -20.55 -7.00 -1.36
CA LEU A 278 -21.83 -6.39 -1.75
C LEU A 278 -21.62 -4.97 -2.32
N VAL A 279 -22.59 -4.50 -3.10
CA VAL A 279 -22.60 -3.16 -3.70
C VAL A 279 -22.34 -2.08 -2.62
N GLY A 280 -21.35 -1.20 -2.86
CA GLY A 280 -20.91 -0.16 -1.92
C GLY A 280 -19.82 -0.56 -0.94
N GLU A 281 -19.64 -1.84 -0.64
CA GLU A 281 -18.60 -2.33 0.25
C GLU A 281 -17.20 -2.30 -0.40
N SER A 282 -17.13 -2.55 -1.70
CA SER A 282 -15.89 -2.49 -2.47
C SER A 282 -15.26 -1.08 -2.46
N GLU A 283 -16.08 -0.03 -2.55
CA GLU A 283 -15.61 1.35 -2.44
C GLU A 283 -15.11 1.66 -1.02
N ARG A 284 -15.80 1.21 0.00
CA ARG A 284 -15.35 1.34 1.40
C ARG A 284 -14.02 0.63 1.62
N ARG A 285 -13.87 -0.59 1.12
CA ARG A 285 -12.64 -1.38 1.24
C ARG A 285 -11.44 -0.73 0.55
N ILE A 286 -11.60 -0.19 -0.65
CA ILE A 286 -10.48 0.50 -1.31
C ILE A 286 -10.09 1.79 -0.56
N ARG A 287 -11.06 2.54 0.00
CA ARG A 287 -10.79 3.69 0.87
C ARG A 287 -10.03 3.29 2.14
N GLU A 288 -10.39 2.17 2.74
CA GLU A 288 -9.71 1.63 3.90
C GLU A 288 -8.28 1.18 3.54
N ALA A 289 -8.10 0.43 2.44
CA ALA A 289 -6.79 0.00 1.98
C ALA A 289 -5.86 1.18 1.70
N THR A 290 -6.35 2.23 1.01
CA THR A 290 -5.55 3.43 0.72
C THR A 290 -5.17 4.18 2.00
N LYS A 291 -6.05 4.29 2.98
CA LYS A 291 -5.72 4.86 4.30
C LYS A 291 -4.63 4.08 5.03
N ILE A 292 -4.71 2.74 5.00
CA ILE A 292 -3.68 1.89 5.60
C ILE A 292 -2.34 2.10 4.90
N ILE A 293 -2.31 2.18 3.57
CA ILE A 293 -1.09 2.41 2.79
C ILE A 293 -0.48 3.78 3.13
N ASP A 294 -1.30 4.84 3.19
CA ASP A 294 -0.84 6.19 3.53
C ASP A 294 -0.28 6.26 4.96
N ALA A 295 -0.94 5.59 5.90
CA ALA A 295 -0.49 5.48 7.27
C ALA A 295 0.78 4.62 7.40
N PHE A 296 0.94 3.61 6.53
CA PHE A 296 2.13 2.76 6.52
C PHE A 296 3.41 3.54 6.23
N GLY A 297 3.34 4.57 5.42
CA GLY A 297 4.48 5.37 5.00
C GLY A 297 5.17 4.81 3.76
N ASN A 298 6.51 4.99 3.69
CA ASN A 298 7.26 4.54 2.51
C ASN A 298 7.19 3.02 2.37
N CYS A 299 6.61 2.56 1.27
CA CYS A 299 6.45 1.15 0.92
C CYS A 299 6.43 0.96 -0.59
N VAL A 300 6.61 -0.26 -1.04
CA VAL A 300 6.25 -0.66 -2.40
C VAL A 300 4.86 -1.29 -2.37
N LEU A 301 3.93 -0.69 -3.09
CA LEU A 301 2.60 -1.26 -3.27
C LEU A 301 2.58 -2.13 -4.53
N PHE A 302 2.35 -3.41 -4.37
CA PHE A 302 2.28 -4.37 -5.46
C PHE A 302 0.82 -4.67 -5.85
N LEU A 303 0.51 -4.45 -7.12
CA LEU A 303 -0.78 -4.73 -7.74
C LEU A 303 -0.57 -5.81 -8.81
N ASP A 304 -0.87 -7.05 -8.46
CA ASP A 304 -0.68 -8.17 -9.39
C ASP A 304 -1.90 -8.32 -10.30
N GLU A 305 -1.64 -8.47 -11.61
CA GLU A 305 -2.67 -8.67 -12.63
C GLU A 305 -3.76 -7.58 -12.57
N LEU A 306 -3.32 -6.31 -12.68
CA LEU A 306 -4.16 -5.12 -12.54
C LEU A 306 -5.42 -5.18 -13.40
N GLU A 307 -5.38 -5.83 -14.59
CA GLU A 307 -6.52 -6.04 -15.47
C GLU A 307 -7.67 -6.80 -14.79
N LYS A 308 -7.37 -7.68 -13.83
CA LYS A 308 -8.40 -8.41 -13.09
C LYS A 308 -9.29 -7.49 -12.24
N MET A 309 -8.78 -6.32 -11.86
CA MET A 309 -9.58 -5.29 -11.16
C MET A 309 -10.79 -4.85 -11.99
N PHE A 310 -10.69 -4.96 -13.33
CA PHE A 310 -11.65 -4.45 -14.31
C PHE A 310 -12.41 -5.55 -15.06
N GLY A 311 -12.08 -6.81 -14.84
CA GLY A 311 -12.79 -7.96 -15.42
C GLY A 311 -14.26 -7.94 -15.02
N GLY A 312 -15.16 -7.84 -16.01
CA GLY A 312 -16.61 -7.71 -15.83
C GLY A 312 -17.22 -6.37 -16.28
N VAL A 313 -16.40 -5.32 -16.47
CA VAL A 313 -16.91 -4.01 -16.89
C VAL A 313 -17.33 -3.97 -18.38
N LYS A 314 -16.84 -4.89 -19.20
CA LYS A 314 -17.15 -4.96 -20.65
C LYS A 314 -18.32 -5.86 -21.04
N GLY A 315 -19.03 -6.47 -20.07
CA GLY A 315 -20.20 -7.32 -20.31
C GLY A 315 -21.49 -6.50 -20.29
N ASN A 316 -22.26 -6.55 -21.36
CA ASN A 316 -23.58 -5.91 -21.50
C ASN A 316 -24.48 -6.05 -20.28
N GLY A 317 -24.88 -4.92 -19.68
CA GLY A 317 -26.23 -4.77 -19.15
C GLY A 317 -26.53 -5.30 -17.76
N SER A 318 -25.59 -5.39 -16.80
CA SER A 318 -25.94 -5.68 -15.42
C SER A 318 -25.45 -4.60 -14.45
N SER A 319 -26.20 -4.39 -13.38
CA SER A 319 -26.18 -3.32 -12.36
C SER A 319 -24.86 -3.06 -11.61
N ASP A 320 -23.78 -3.77 -11.91
CA ASP A 320 -22.46 -3.66 -11.26
C ASP A 320 -21.54 -2.54 -11.79
N GLY A 321 -21.91 -1.91 -12.91
CA GLY A 321 -21.09 -0.88 -13.57
C GLY A 321 -20.84 0.39 -12.74
N GLY A 322 -21.75 0.73 -11.85
CA GLY A 322 -21.67 1.93 -11.02
C GLY A 322 -20.68 1.79 -9.85
N THR A 323 -20.69 0.64 -9.20
CA THR A 323 -19.86 0.37 -8.00
C THR A 323 -18.38 0.19 -8.34
N THR A 324 -18.12 -0.51 -9.43
CA THR A 324 -16.74 -0.69 -9.95
C THR A 324 -16.18 0.66 -10.42
N SER A 325 -17.03 1.54 -10.98
CA SER A 325 -16.65 2.89 -11.39
C SER A 325 -16.26 3.79 -10.20
N GLY A 326 -16.99 3.74 -9.08
CA GLY A 326 -16.69 4.52 -7.87
C GLY A 326 -15.39 4.10 -7.19
N MET A 327 -15.19 2.78 -7.00
CA MET A 327 -13.95 2.21 -6.47
C MET A 327 -12.74 2.62 -7.31
N PHE A 328 -12.88 2.52 -8.63
CA PHE A 328 -11.86 2.85 -9.60
C PHE A 328 -11.49 4.33 -9.58
N SER A 329 -12.50 5.22 -9.59
CA SER A 329 -12.30 6.67 -9.55
C SER A 329 -11.56 7.09 -8.28
N HIS A 330 -11.93 6.53 -7.13
CA HIS A 330 -11.22 6.78 -5.87
C HIS A 330 -9.76 6.34 -5.93
N PHE A 331 -9.49 5.13 -6.42
CA PHE A 331 -8.12 4.61 -6.51
C PHE A 331 -7.25 5.45 -7.45
N LEU A 332 -7.78 5.85 -8.60
CA LEU A 332 -7.08 6.74 -9.53
C LEU A 332 -6.78 8.10 -8.94
N THR A 333 -7.72 8.69 -8.20
CA THR A 333 -7.50 9.96 -7.50
C THR A 333 -6.41 9.80 -6.45
N TRP A 334 -6.51 8.76 -5.62
CA TRP A 334 -5.48 8.47 -4.63
C TRP A 334 -4.09 8.28 -5.25
N MET A 335 -3.97 7.54 -6.37
CA MET A 335 -2.69 7.37 -7.08
C MET A 335 -2.06 8.71 -7.53
N ASN A 336 -2.89 9.73 -7.81
CA ASN A 336 -2.36 11.05 -8.17
C ASN A 336 -1.80 11.80 -6.97
N ASP A 337 -2.48 11.73 -5.84
CA ASP A 337 -2.25 12.58 -4.68
C ASP A 337 -1.25 11.96 -3.70
N GLN A 338 -1.13 10.62 -3.70
CA GLN A 338 -0.19 9.91 -2.83
C GLN A 338 1.27 10.15 -3.25
N ASN A 339 2.17 10.19 -2.26
CA ASN A 339 3.61 10.43 -2.46
C ASN A 339 4.51 9.53 -1.58
N LYS A 340 3.95 8.54 -0.92
CA LYS A 340 4.68 7.66 0.01
C LYS A 340 4.89 6.27 -0.57
N ALA A 341 3.90 5.72 -1.28
CA ALA A 341 4.01 4.40 -1.88
C ALA A 341 4.64 4.47 -3.27
N PHE A 342 5.60 3.60 -3.55
CA PHE A 342 6.06 3.32 -4.91
C PHE A 342 5.23 2.17 -5.48
N ILE A 343 4.39 2.45 -6.48
CA ILE A 343 3.46 1.46 -7.02
C ILE A 343 4.14 0.62 -8.09
N VAL A 344 4.10 -0.69 -7.94
CA VAL A 344 4.50 -1.65 -8.98
C VAL A 344 3.28 -2.46 -9.37
N ALA A 345 2.74 -2.19 -10.53
CA ALA A 345 1.61 -2.95 -11.08
C ALA A 345 2.10 -3.90 -12.17
N THR A 346 1.48 -5.08 -12.28
CA THR A 346 1.70 -6.00 -13.40
C THR A 346 0.43 -6.14 -14.25
N ALA A 347 0.60 -6.38 -15.54
CA ALA A 347 -0.49 -6.72 -16.45
C ALA A 347 -0.04 -7.74 -17.48
N ASN A 348 -0.88 -8.72 -17.74
CA ASN A 348 -0.70 -9.70 -18.80
C ASN A 348 -1.45 -9.29 -20.08
N ASN A 349 -2.62 -8.67 -19.93
CA ASN A 349 -3.46 -8.21 -21.01
C ASN A 349 -3.73 -6.71 -20.93
N ILE A 350 -2.96 -5.96 -21.70
CA ILE A 350 -3.07 -4.49 -21.74
C ILE A 350 -4.39 -3.99 -22.32
N ARG A 351 -5.07 -4.79 -23.15
CA ARG A 351 -6.34 -4.42 -23.80
C ARG A 351 -7.51 -4.38 -22.80
N GLU A 352 -7.36 -5.04 -21.68
CA GLU A 352 -8.37 -5.06 -20.61
C GLU A 352 -8.20 -3.89 -19.62
N LEU A 353 -7.03 -3.24 -19.63
CA LEU A 353 -6.81 -2.08 -18.79
C LEU A 353 -7.56 -0.85 -19.32
N PRO A 354 -8.24 -0.10 -18.46
CA PRO A 354 -8.79 1.21 -18.82
C PRO A 354 -7.69 2.18 -19.26
N ALA A 355 -7.99 2.98 -20.29
CA ALA A 355 -7.05 3.94 -20.87
C ALA A 355 -6.53 4.96 -19.82
N GLU A 356 -7.29 5.19 -18.78
CA GLU A 356 -6.96 6.08 -17.66
C GLU A 356 -5.66 5.68 -16.97
N PHE A 357 -5.35 4.39 -16.81
CA PHE A 357 -4.08 3.94 -16.22
C PHE A 357 -2.87 4.21 -17.10
N LEU A 358 -3.09 4.28 -18.40
CA LEU A 358 -2.02 4.51 -19.38
C LEU A 358 -1.72 6.00 -19.58
N ARG A 359 -2.52 6.90 -18.98
CA ARG A 359 -2.29 8.35 -19.06
C ARG A 359 -1.10 8.74 -18.19
N SER A 360 -0.35 9.72 -18.68
CA SER A 360 0.77 10.33 -17.95
C SER A 360 0.31 10.82 -16.57
N GLY A 361 1.14 10.63 -15.55
CA GLY A 361 0.88 11.07 -14.19
C GLY A 361 0.34 9.98 -13.25
N ARG A 362 0.00 8.79 -13.74
CA ARG A 362 -0.38 7.62 -12.93
C ARG A 362 0.82 6.76 -12.58
N PHE A 363 1.52 6.34 -13.61
CA PHE A 363 2.82 5.69 -13.51
C PHE A 363 3.88 6.58 -14.14
N ASP A 364 5.09 6.57 -13.60
CA ASP A 364 6.22 7.31 -14.16
C ASP A 364 6.69 6.69 -15.48
N SER A 365 6.53 5.39 -15.63
CA SER A 365 6.82 4.69 -16.87
C SER A 365 6.15 3.32 -16.96
N ILE A 366 5.90 2.90 -18.20
CA ILE A 366 5.42 1.59 -18.56
C ILE A 366 6.61 0.80 -19.11
N TRP A 367 6.79 -0.43 -18.61
CA TRP A 367 7.88 -1.31 -18.98
C TRP A 367 7.32 -2.60 -19.60
N PHE A 368 7.87 -2.96 -20.74
CA PHE A 368 7.58 -4.24 -21.38
C PHE A 368 8.64 -5.25 -20.98
N VAL A 369 8.20 -6.35 -20.39
CA VAL A 369 9.03 -7.51 -20.03
C VAL A 369 8.83 -8.58 -21.10
N ASP A 370 9.78 -8.70 -22.01
CA ASP A 370 9.79 -9.68 -23.08
C ASP A 370 10.38 -11.01 -22.63
N LEU A 371 10.43 -11.98 -23.53
CA LEU A 371 11.18 -13.21 -23.35
C LEU A 371 12.65 -12.91 -23.03
N PRO A 372 13.30 -13.70 -22.20
CA PRO A 372 14.69 -13.43 -21.82
C PRO A 372 15.63 -13.62 -23.02
N ALA A 373 16.53 -12.66 -23.22
CA ALA A 373 17.63 -12.72 -24.17
C ALA A 373 18.65 -13.81 -23.79
N LEU A 374 19.59 -14.15 -24.68
CA LEU A 374 20.54 -15.23 -24.45
C LEU A 374 21.30 -15.09 -23.11
N GLU A 375 21.85 -13.91 -22.84
CA GLU A 375 22.57 -13.65 -21.59
C GLU A 375 21.65 -13.70 -20.36
N GLU A 376 20.43 -13.24 -20.50
CA GLU A 376 19.41 -13.30 -19.44
C GLU A 376 19.02 -14.76 -19.14
N ARG A 377 18.89 -15.60 -20.18
CA ARG A 377 18.65 -17.04 -19.99
C ARG A 377 19.83 -17.72 -19.27
N ARG A 378 21.07 -17.37 -19.60
CA ARG A 378 22.27 -17.87 -18.88
C ARG A 378 22.24 -17.47 -17.40
N GLU A 379 21.90 -16.20 -17.11
CA GLU A 379 21.74 -15.73 -15.73
C GLU A 379 20.63 -16.50 -15.00
N ILE A 380 19.47 -16.71 -15.63
CA ILE A 380 18.33 -17.45 -15.05
C ILE A 380 18.74 -18.90 -14.77
N ILE A 381 19.38 -19.60 -15.71
CA ILE A 381 19.86 -20.97 -15.53
C ILE A 381 20.84 -21.04 -14.34
N ALA A 382 21.79 -20.11 -14.25
CA ALA A 382 22.74 -20.07 -13.14
C ALA A 382 22.05 -19.87 -11.77
N ILE A 383 21.01 -19.02 -11.73
CA ILE A 383 20.20 -18.79 -10.53
C ILE A 383 19.43 -20.07 -10.15
N MET A 384 18.80 -20.72 -11.10
CA MET A 384 18.02 -21.93 -10.85
C MET A 384 18.90 -23.13 -10.49
N ASN A 385 20.09 -23.24 -11.07
CA ASN A 385 21.08 -24.24 -10.66
C ASN A 385 21.43 -24.08 -9.17
N ARG A 386 21.68 -22.84 -8.70
CA ARG A 386 21.93 -22.59 -7.26
C ARG A 386 20.70 -22.90 -6.40
N LYS A 387 19.50 -22.58 -6.88
CA LYS A 387 18.26 -22.79 -6.14
C LYS A 387 17.92 -24.26 -5.93
N TYR A 388 18.16 -25.09 -6.95
CA TYR A 388 17.80 -26.51 -6.97
C TYR A 388 18.98 -27.47 -6.78
N GLY A 389 20.21 -26.95 -6.67
CA GLY A 389 21.41 -27.78 -6.55
C GLY A 389 21.72 -28.57 -7.84
N THR A 390 21.34 -28.02 -8.99
CA THR A 390 21.58 -28.64 -10.31
C THR A 390 22.83 -28.07 -10.98
N ALA A 391 23.31 -28.73 -12.04
CA ALA A 391 24.45 -28.33 -12.82
C ALA A 391 24.13 -28.30 -14.34
N MET A 392 22.97 -27.74 -14.71
CA MET A 392 22.62 -27.56 -16.12
C MET A 392 23.67 -26.68 -16.80
N PRO A 393 24.29 -27.13 -17.92
CA PRO A 393 25.27 -26.33 -18.65
C PRO A 393 24.66 -25.03 -19.19
N LEU A 394 25.40 -23.92 -19.10
CA LEU A 394 24.89 -22.60 -19.55
C LEU A 394 24.71 -22.51 -21.07
N GLU A 395 25.35 -23.39 -21.84
CA GLU A 395 25.20 -23.53 -23.29
C GLU A 395 23.77 -23.92 -23.70
N TRP A 396 23.02 -24.56 -22.81
CA TRP A 396 21.60 -24.84 -23.02
C TRP A 396 20.75 -23.58 -23.22
N ALA A 397 21.23 -22.44 -22.76
CA ALA A 397 20.57 -21.16 -23.01
C ALA A 397 20.35 -20.85 -24.52
N GLU A 398 21.22 -21.35 -25.39
CA GLU A 398 21.08 -21.20 -26.85
C GLU A 398 19.93 -22.07 -27.38
N GLN A 399 19.83 -23.31 -26.92
CA GLN A 399 18.82 -24.26 -27.33
C GLN A 399 17.43 -23.93 -26.75
N LEU A 400 17.37 -23.19 -25.64
CA LEU A 400 16.16 -22.77 -24.94
C LEU A 400 15.70 -21.36 -25.38
N ASN A 401 15.96 -21.00 -26.65
CA ASN A 401 15.42 -19.75 -27.16
C ASN A 401 13.90 -19.79 -27.25
N GLY A 402 13.26 -18.71 -26.83
CA GLY A 402 11.80 -18.60 -26.81
C GLY A 402 11.13 -19.13 -25.54
N TYR A 403 11.87 -19.67 -24.59
CA TYR A 403 11.34 -20.07 -23.28
C TYR A 403 11.30 -18.90 -22.31
N THR A 404 10.26 -18.83 -21.49
CA THR A 404 10.09 -17.86 -20.40
C THR A 404 10.95 -18.26 -19.18
N GLY A 405 11.11 -17.34 -18.23
CA GLY A 405 11.85 -17.64 -16.99
C GLY A 405 11.21 -18.77 -16.16
N SER A 406 9.89 -18.86 -16.11
CA SER A 406 9.19 -19.94 -15.40
C SER A 406 9.29 -21.29 -16.12
N GLU A 407 9.34 -21.31 -17.44
CA GLU A 407 9.57 -22.52 -18.22
C GLU A 407 11.01 -23.03 -18.07
N LEU A 408 11.99 -22.13 -18.01
CA LEU A 408 13.37 -22.50 -17.71
C LEU A 408 13.48 -23.11 -16.29
N GLU A 409 12.80 -22.53 -15.31
CA GLU A 409 12.73 -23.09 -13.96
C GLU A 409 12.08 -24.47 -13.96
N GLN A 410 10.99 -24.65 -14.72
CA GLN A 410 10.32 -25.94 -14.82
C GLN A 410 11.22 -27.02 -15.44
N ILE A 411 11.90 -26.72 -16.57
CA ILE A 411 12.82 -27.66 -17.21
C ILE A 411 13.93 -28.10 -16.24
N ILE A 412 14.51 -27.15 -15.49
CA ILE A 412 15.58 -27.46 -14.51
C ILE A 412 15.03 -28.33 -13.37
N ARG A 413 13.84 -28.07 -12.89
CA ARG A 413 13.20 -28.86 -11.86
C ARG A 413 12.85 -30.27 -12.33
N ASP A 414 12.26 -30.39 -13.52
CA ASP A 414 11.83 -31.65 -14.09
C ASP A 414 13.06 -32.49 -14.49
N SER A 415 14.19 -31.87 -14.86
CA SER A 415 15.44 -32.57 -15.14
C SER A 415 16.02 -33.35 -13.96
N LEU A 416 15.61 -33.04 -12.75
CA LEU A 416 15.99 -33.82 -11.55
C LEU A 416 15.36 -35.20 -11.53
N PHE A 417 14.27 -35.41 -12.28
CA PHE A 417 13.54 -36.68 -12.35
C PHE A 417 13.78 -37.39 -13.67
N ASP A 418 13.68 -36.67 -14.80
CA ASP A 418 13.58 -37.28 -16.13
C ASP A 418 14.86 -37.05 -16.98
N GLY A 419 15.78 -36.25 -16.50
CA GLY A 419 16.94 -35.78 -17.26
C GLY A 419 16.63 -34.61 -18.18
N LEU A 420 17.67 -33.85 -18.58
CA LEU A 420 17.54 -32.57 -19.28
C LEU A 420 16.86 -32.67 -20.65
N GLU A 421 17.24 -33.67 -21.44
CA GLU A 421 16.69 -33.83 -22.81
C GLU A 421 15.19 -34.14 -22.78
N GLU A 422 14.76 -35.02 -21.89
CA GLU A 422 13.35 -35.41 -21.76
C GLU A 422 12.51 -34.27 -21.20
N ALA A 423 12.99 -33.58 -20.12
CA ALA A 423 12.33 -32.43 -19.57
C ALA A 423 12.11 -31.32 -20.62
N ARG A 424 13.08 -31.08 -21.49
CA ARG A 424 12.94 -30.13 -22.60
C ARG A 424 11.92 -30.58 -23.66
N LYS A 425 11.92 -31.87 -24.07
CA LYS A 425 11.00 -32.38 -25.07
C LYS A 425 9.53 -32.31 -24.63
N ASN A 426 9.31 -32.50 -23.33
CA ASN A 426 7.98 -32.51 -22.73
C ASN A 426 7.39 -31.11 -22.58
N LEU A 427 8.17 -30.03 -22.65
CA LEU A 427 7.72 -28.66 -22.49
C LEU A 427 7.71 -27.89 -23.82
N ILE A 428 6.50 -27.58 -24.28
CA ILE A 428 6.30 -26.73 -25.48
C ILE A 428 6.33 -25.27 -25.00
N PRO A 429 7.25 -24.42 -25.52
CA PRO A 429 7.37 -23.04 -25.04
C PRO A 429 6.13 -22.19 -25.38
N LEU A 430 5.75 -21.33 -24.49
CA LEU A 430 4.64 -20.39 -24.62
C LEU A 430 4.77 -19.52 -25.89
N SER A 431 5.98 -19.19 -26.26
CA SER A 431 6.27 -18.44 -27.49
C SER A 431 5.78 -19.12 -28.80
N ARG A 432 5.53 -20.43 -28.76
CA ARG A 432 4.92 -21.15 -29.89
C ARG A 432 3.41 -21.24 -29.77
N THR A 433 2.90 -21.50 -28.54
CA THR A 433 1.46 -21.70 -28.31
C THR A 433 0.67 -20.40 -28.34
N MET A 434 1.30 -19.26 -28.00
CA MET A 434 0.69 -17.92 -27.92
C MET A 434 1.42 -16.92 -28.82
N LYS A 435 1.86 -17.35 -29.99
CA LYS A 435 2.68 -16.52 -30.90
C LYS A 435 1.99 -15.23 -31.30
N GLU A 436 0.73 -15.30 -31.70
CA GLU A 436 -0.04 -14.14 -32.20
C GLU A 436 -0.26 -13.09 -31.09
N GLU A 437 -0.58 -13.52 -29.88
CA GLU A 437 -0.77 -12.64 -28.73
C GLU A 437 0.54 -11.94 -28.32
N ILE A 438 1.66 -12.69 -28.36
CA ILE A 438 3.00 -12.15 -28.04
C ILE A 438 3.41 -11.13 -29.12
N ASP A 439 3.21 -11.40 -30.38
CA ASP A 439 3.55 -10.48 -31.46
C ASP A 439 2.68 -9.22 -31.43
N ALA A 440 1.40 -9.34 -31.10
CA ALA A 440 0.50 -8.21 -30.86
C ALA A 440 0.94 -7.35 -29.68
N LEU A 441 1.36 -7.99 -28.57
CA LEU A 441 1.82 -7.30 -27.37
C LEU A 441 3.16 -6.58 -27.63
N ARG A 442 4.09 -7.19 -28.34
CA ARG A 442 5.35 -6.56 -28.78
C ARG A 442 5.10 -5.32 -29.65
N SER A 443 4.21 -5.46 -30.65
CA SER A 443 3.84 -4.35 -31.54
C SER A 443 3.26 -3.16 -30.76
N TRP A 444 2.40 -3.43 -29.77
CA TRP A 444 1.88 -2.41 -28.87
C TRP A 444 3.00 -1.77 -28.04
N ALA A 445 3.90 -2.58 -27.48
CA ALA A 445 4.95 -2.13 -26.60
C ALA A 445 5.99 -1.22 -27.28
N MET A 446 6.32 -1.49 -28.54
CA MET A 446 7.30 -0.71 -29.32
C MET A 446 7.01 0.79 -29.34
N SER A 447 5.74 1.19 -29.31
CA SER A 447 5.33 2.61 -29.38
C SER A 447 4.97 3.23 -28.03
N ARG A 448 4.80 2.42 -26.96
CA ARG A 448 4.18 2.87 -25.71
C ARG A 448 4.92 2.49 -24.44
N ALA A 449 5.87 1.54 -24.50
CA ALA A 449 6.56 1.03 -23.33
C ALA A 449 8.08 1.05 -23.50
N ARG A 450 8.79 1.10 -22.40
CA ARG A 450 10.23 0.90 -22.36
C ARG A 450 10.52 -0.58 -22.27
N ILE A 451 11.51 -1.07 -23.00
CA ILE A 451 11.91 -2.48 -22.93
C ILE A 451 12.77 -2.70 -21.67
N ALA A 452 12.35 -3.61 -20.81
CA ALA A 452 13.02 -3.95 -19.56
C ALA A 452 14.27 -4.81 -19.76
N ASN A 453 14.21 -5.70 -20.77
CA ASN A 453 15.27 -6.60 -21.16
C ASN A 453 16.40 -5.86 -21.91
N THR A 454 17.58 -6.48 -21.93
CA THR A 454 18.63 -6.10 -22.87
C THR A 454 18.41 -6.93 -24.14
N PRO A 455 18.08 -6.34 -25.30
CA PRO A 455 17.90 -7.13 -26.51
C PRO A 455 19.20 -7.86 -26.87
N ASP A 456 19.06 -9.06 -27.43
CA ASP A 456 20.20 -9.74 -28.06
C ASP A 456 20.81 -8.78 -29.09
N ALA A 457 22.14 -8.74 -29.17
CA ALA A 457 22.80 -7.95 -30.20
C ALA A 457 22.22 -8.36 -31.56
N ALA A 458 21.67 -7.41 -32.31
CA ALA A 458 21.21 -7.70 -33.67
C ALA A 458 22.35 -8.40 -34.40
N PRO A 459 22.07 -9.50 -35.13
CA PRO A 459 23.10 -10.12 -35.96
C PRO A 459 23.71 -8.99 -36.77
N GLN A 460 25.03 -8.81 -36.71
CA GLN A 460 25.70 -7.87 -37.58
C GLN A 460 25.43 -8.32 -38.99
N GLU A 461 24.50 -7.67 -39.68
CA GLU A 461 24.41 -7.78 -41.13
C GLU A 461 25.80 -7.39 -41.65
N VAL A 462 26.53 -8.41 -42.09
CA VAL A 462 27.76 -8.21 -42.85
C VAL A 462 27.30 -7.47 -44.08
N ARG A 463 27.39 -6.14 -44.06
CA ARG A 463 27.22 -5.29 -45.22
C ARG A 463 28.25 -5.82 -46.25
N LYS A 464 27.82 -6.68 -47.16
CA LYS A 464 28.59 -6.99 -48.35
C LYS A 464 28.83 -5.64 -49.05
N ILE A 465 30.03 -5.13 -48.89
CA ILE A 465 30.51 -3.97 -49.67
C ILE A 465 30.50 -4.45 -51.10
N ARG A 466 29.46 -4.07 -51.88
CA ARG A 466 29.48 -4.19 -53.31
C ARG A 466 30.61 -3.29 -53.78
N SER A 467 31.71 -3.90 -54.21
CA SER A 467 32.76 -3.21 -54.94
C SER A 467 32.14 -2.60 -56.20
N VAL A 468 32.05 -1.26 -56.18
CA VAL A 468 31.69 -0.50 -57.39
C VAL A 468 32.89 -0.61 -58.35
N ALA A 469 32.79 -1.50 -59.30
CA ALA A 469 33.75 -1.56 -60.41
C ALA A 469 33.70 -0.21 -61.15
N ARG A 470 34.77 0.59 -61.01
CA ARG A 470 34.98 1.81 -61.84
C ARG A 470 35.07 1.38 -63.31
N LYS A 471 34.13 1.83 -64.14
CA LYS A 471 34.28 1.78 -65.59
C LYS A 471 35.49 2.65 -65.98
N PRO A 472 36.37 2.13 -66.90
CA PRO A 472 37.44 2.93 -67.40
C PRO A 472 36.91 4.08 -68.25
N LEU A 473 37.46 5.29 -68.04
CA LEU A 473 37.22 6.45 -68.88
C LEU A 473 37.88 6.22 -70.24
N THR A 474 37.07 6.19 -71.30
CA THR A 474 37.53 6.28 -72.70
C THR A 474 37.99 7.70 -73.02
N PRO A 475 39.17 7.94 -73.60
CA PRO A 475 39.62 9.28 -73.95
C PRO A 475 38.82 9.80 -75.19
N ALA A 476 38.42 11.05 -75.08
CA ALA A 476 37.80 11.80 -76.19
C ALA A 476 38.84 12.09 -77.31
N LYS A 477 38.41 11.89 -78.51
CA LYS A 477 39.07 12.44 -79.72
C LYS A 477 38.60 13.86 -79.93
#